data_e5d62c2f2fa6a46ebabf25742e978f88
#
_entry.id   e5d62c2f2fa6a46ebabf25742e978f88
#
_cell.length_a   1.000
_cell.length_b   1.000
_cell.length_c   1.000
_cell.angle_alpha   90.00
_cell.angle_beta   90.00
_cell.angle_gamma   90.00
#
_symmetry.space_group_name_H-M   'P 1'
#
loop_
_entity.id
_entity.type
_entity.pdbx_description
1 polymer ?
#
loop_
_entity_poly.entity_id
_entity_poly.type
_entity_poly.pdbx_seq_one_letter_code
_entity_poly.pdbx_strand_id
1 'polypeptide(L)'
;MIIDCHTHRNAPAPDAIISTSPIGFVASGSQAWSVGLHPWDLELFCGDSLRIKDEIWVELVAAAASPAGAAIGECGIDLLKGGLLATQMLAFRKQALLAERLCKPLIIHAVKAHDLIVGMKKDMNPTQPWIIHGFRNKPTIADIYLNAGCMLSCGEKFSPEALDITPADRILAETDESALAIDMIISRLEDSAQKPLKDQIIANGKIFHQEI
;
A
#
# COMPACT_ATOMS: atom_id res chain seq x y z
N MET A 1 5.31 -8.29 14.66
CA MET A 1 5.50 -6.84 14.40
C MET A 1 5.80 -6.71 12.92
N ILE A 2 5.15 -5.82 12.18
CA ILE A 2 5.33 -5.70 10.72
C ILE A 2 6.57 -4.86 10.42
N ILE A 3 7.43 -5.38 9.55
CA ILE A 3 8.65 -4.74 9.05
C ILE A 3 8.63 -4.63 7.51
N ASP A 4 8.06 -5.64 6.83
CA ASP A 4 7.82 -5.67 5.38
C ASP A 4 6.35 -5.32 5.12
N CYS A 5 6.07 -4.07 4.75
CA CYS A 5 4.68 -3.60 4.67
C CYS A 5 3.96 -4.01 3.39
N HIS A 6 4.67 -4.58 2.41
CA HIS A 6 4.07 -5.04 1.15
C HIS A 6 4.97 -6.05 0.43
N THR A 7 4.44 -7.25 0.19
CA THR A 7 5.15 -8.29 -0.55
C THR A 7 4.19 -9.15 -1.37
N HIS A 8 4.64 -9.61 -2.54
CA HIS A 8 3.93 -10.60 -3.36
C HIS A 8 4.45 -12.03 -3.15
N ARG A 9 5.31 -12.24 -2.16
CA ARG A 9 5.84 -13.58 -1.84
C ARG A 9 4.78 -14.45 -1.21
N ASN A 10 4.62 -15.67 -1.72
CA ASN A 10 3.67 -16.65 -1.19
C ASN A 10 4.21 -17.46 0.01
N ALA A 11 5.43 -17.23 0.44
CA ALA A 11 6.01 -17.91 1.60
C ALA A 11 5.55 -17.24 2.91
N PRO A 12 5.22 -18.00 3.95
CA PRO A 12 4.86 -17.45 5.25
C PRO A 12 5.97 -16.54 5.79
N ALA A 13 5.62 -15.31 6.15
CA ALA A 13 6.51 -14.31 6.72
C ALA A 13 5.75 -13.53 7.81
N PRO A 14 5.91 -13.90 9.10
CA PRO A 14 5.09 -13.38 10.20
C PRO A 14 5.25 -11.88 10.43
N ASP A 15 6.30 -11.28 9.90
CA ASP A 15 6.64 -9.86 9.96
C ASP A 15 6.34 -9.10 8.65
N ALA A 16 5.67 -9.76 7.70
CA ALA A 16 5.31 -9.18 6.41
C ALA A 16 3.79 -9.13 6.19
N ILE A 17 3.35 -8.17 5.36
CA ILE A 17 1.99 -8.10 4.82
C ILE A 17 2.01 -8.64 3.40
N ILE A 18 1.36 -9.78 3.18
CA ILE A 18 1.22 -10.37 1.85
C ILE A 18 0.11 -9.66 1.09
N SER A 19 0.44 -9.11 -0.08
CA SER A 19 -0.54 -8.51 -1.00
C SER A 19 -1.38 -9.59 -1.66
N THR A 20 -2.70 -9.46 -1.58
CA THR A 20 -3.64 -10.47 -2.11
C THR A 20 -4.76 -9.83 -2.93
N SER A 21 -5.32 -10.63 -3.84
CA SER A 21 -6.55 -10.31 -4.55
C SER A 21 -7.76 -10.94 -3.86
N PRO A 22 -8.97 -10.35 -3.93
CA PRO A 22 -10.18 -11.00 -3.44
C PRO A 22 -10.50 -12.28 -4.21
N ILE A 23 -10.07 -12.40 -5.48
CA ILE A 23 -10.32 -13.61 -6.27
C ILE A 23 -9.39 -14.73 -5.83
N GLY A 24 -9.98 -15.85 -5.40
CA GLY A 24 -9.22 -17.03 -4.97
C GLY A 24 -8.49 -16.85 -3.65
N PHE A 25 -8.84 -15.83 -2.88
CA PHE A 25 -8.26 -15.59 -1.57
C PHE A 25 -8.54 -16.76 -0.63
N VAL A 26 -7.47 -17.27 -0.01
CA VAL A 26 -7.54 -18.29 1.06
C VAL A 26 -6.70 -17.79 2.24
N ALA A 27 -7.37 -17.52 3.36
CA ALA A 27 -6.69 -17.14 4.58
C ALA A 27 -5.75 -18.26 5.06
N SER A 28 -4.52 -17.94 5.38
CA SER A 28 -3.52 -18.89 5.85
C SER A 28 -3.03 -18.54 7.25
N GLY A 29 -3.52 -19.24 8.25
CA GLY A 29 -3.04 -19.14 9.64
C GLY A 29 -3.07 -17.71 10.20
N SER A 30 -1.98 -17.30 10.85
CA SER A 30 -1.80 -15.96 11.44
C SER A 30 -1.07 -14.98 10.53
N GLN A 31 -0.85 -15.32 9.24
CA GLN A 31 -0.21 -14.46 8.28
C GLN A 31 -1.03 -13.19 8.06
N ALA A 32 -0.41 -12.02 8.20
CA ALA A 32 -1.03 -10.75 7.85
C ALA A 32 -1.10 -10.55 6.33
N TRP A 33 -2.20 -9.96 5.84
CA TRP A 33 -2.37 -9.63 4.42
C TRP A 33 -2.99 -8.25 4.23
N SER A 34 -2.76 -7.70 3.04
CA SER A 34 -3.60 -6.66 2.46
C SER A 34 -4.45 -7.27 1.34
N VAL A 35 -5.66 -6.77 1.15
CA VAL A 35 -6.54 -7.19 0.08
C VAL A 35 -7.09 -5.98 -0.67
N GLY A 36 -6.98 -6.00 -1.99
CA GLY A 36 -7.40 -4.88 -2.82
C GLY A 36 -7.73 -5.24 -4.26
N LEU A 37 -8.27 -4.25 -4.97
CA LEU A 37 -8.54 -4.29 -6.40
C LEU A 37 -7.46 -3.48 -7.10
N HIS A 38 -6.45 -4.18 -7.60
CA HIS A 38 -5.33 -3.55 -8.30
C HIS A 38 -5.80 -2.88 -9.60
N PRO A 39 -5.30 -1.71 -9.98
CA PRO A 39 -5.74 -0.99 -11.19
C PRO A 39 -5.56 -1.79 -12.49
N TRP A 40 -4.63 -2.73 -12.54
CA TRP A 40 -4.42 -3.57 -13.73
C TRP A 40 -5.48 -4.64 -13.95
N ASP A 41 -6.16 -5.06 -12.87
CA ASP A 41 -7.10 -6.18 -12.88
C ASP A 41 -8.57 -5.72 -12.86
N LEU A 42 -8.81 -4.40 -12.97
CA LEU A 42 -10.17 -3.86 -12.85
C LEU A 42 -11.14 -4.36 -13.91
N GLU A 43 -10.66 -4.77 -15.09
CA GLU A 43 -11.50 -5.41 -16.11
C GLU A 43 -12.09 -6.73 -15.60
N LEU A 44 -11.32 -7.51 -14.83
CA LEU A 44 -11.79 -8.73 -14.19
C LEU A 44 -12.83 -8.44 -13.11
N PHE A 45 -12.66 -7.35 -12.37
CA PHE A 45 -13.51 -6.99 -11.24
C PHE A 45 -14.79 -6.26 -11.64
N CYS A 46 -14.77 -5.51 -12.74
CA CYS A 46 -15.89 -4.68 -13.19
C CYS A 46 -16.57 -5.20 -14.46
N GLY A 47 -15.87 -6.00 -15.28
CA GLY A 47 -16.30 -6.35 -16.63
C GLY A 47 -16.48 -5.10 -17.49
N ASP A 48 -17.49 -5.06 -18.33
CA ASP A 48 -17.81 -3.94 -19.24
C ASP A 48 -18.48 -2.74 -18.54
N SER A 49 -18.65 -2.81 -17.22
CA SER A 49 -19.28 -1.75 -16.42
C SER A 49 -18.27 -0.97 -15.61
N LEU A 50 -18.62 0.24 -15.20
CA LEU A 50 -17.85 1.02 -14.22
C LEU A 50 -18.05 0.50 -12.79
N ARG A 51 -18.93 -0.48 -12.59
CA ARG A 51 -19.32 -0.99 -11.27
C ARG A 51 -18.53 -2.25 -10.93
N ILE A 52 -17.94 -2.28 -9.76
CA ILE A 52 -17.34 -3.51 -9.19
C ILE A 52 -18.46 -4.55 -9.02
N LYS A 53 -18.22 -5.78 -9.46
CA LYS A 53 -19.13 -6.92 -9.29
C LYS A 53 -19.40 -7.13 -7.80
N ASP A 54 -20.67 -7.37 -7.45
CA ASP A 54 -21.10 -7.44 -6.05
C ASP A 54 -20.43 -8.60 -5.31
N GLU A 55 -20.25 -9.75 -5.95
CA GLU A 55 -19.55 -10.92 -5.40
C GLU A 55 -18.09 -10.59 -5.06
N ILE A 56 -17.36 -9.90 -5.94
CA ILE A 56 -15.97 -9.48 -5.71
C ILE A 56 -15.90 -8.50 -4.53
N TRP A 57 -16.83 -7.57 -4.46
CA TRP A 57 -16.87 -6.63 -3.36
C TRP A 57 -17.15 -7.29 -2.01
N VAL A 58 -18.05 -8.27 -1.97
CA VAL A 58 -18.36 -9.05 -0.75
C VAL A 58 -17.13 -9.82 -0.27
N GLU A 59 -16.42 -10.51 -1.18
CA GLU A 59 -15.18 -11.24 -0.85
C GLU A 59 -14.09 -10.31 -0.33
N LEU A 60 -13.89 -9.15 -0.98
CA LEU A 60 -12.93 -8.15 -0.54
C LEU A 60 -13.26 -7.66 0.88
N VAL A 61 -14.50 -7.30 1.14
CA VAL A 61 -14.93 -6.83 2.47
C VAL A 61 -14.74 -7.90 3.53
N ALA A 62 -15.09 -9.15 3.24
CA ALA A 62 -14.93 -10.27 4.16
C ALA A 62 -13.44 -10.53 4.50
N ALA A 63 -12.57 -10.57 3.48
CA ALA A 63 -11.14 -10.73 3.68
C ALA A 63 -10.54 -9.55 4.47
N ALA A 64 -10.92 -8.31 4.11
CA ALA A 64 -10.44 -7.11 4.78
C ALA A 64 -10.90 -7.01 6.24
N ALA A 65 -12.11 -7.46 6.57
CA ALA A 65 -12.65 -7.43 7.93
C ALA A 65 -12.07 -8.52 8.84
N SER A 66 -11.36 -9.50 8.29
CA SER A 66 -10.69 -10.54 9.08
C SER A 66 -9.65 -9.93 10.03
N PRO A 67 -9.42 -10.53 11.23
CA PRO A 67 -8.38 -10.07 12.16
C PRO A 67 -6.97 -10.02 11.56
N ALA A 68 -6.65 -10.91 10.62
CA ALA A 68 -5.35 -10.91 9.95
C ALA A 68 -5.31 -10.00 8.69
N GLY A 69 -6.43 -9.44 8.26
CA GLY A 69 -6.47 -8.39 7.24
C GLY A 69 -5.88 -7.10 7.81
N ALA A 70 -4.63 -6.81 7.51
CA ALA A 70 -3.87 -5.71 8.12
C ALA A 70 -4.06 -4.36 7.39
N ALA A 71 -4.38 -4.39 6.09
CA ALA A 71 -4.55 -3.20 5.27
C ALA A 71 -5.54 -3.44 4.11
N ILE A 72 -6.05 -2.36 3.54
CA ILE A 72 -6.70 -2.37 2.23
C ILE A 72 -5.64 -2.07 1.17
N GLY A 73 -5.60 -2.85 0.13
CA GLY A 73 -4.63 -2.71 -0.96
C GLY A 73 -4.07 -4.09 -1.39
N GLU A 74 -3.36 -4.13 -2.47
CA GLU A 74 -2.92 -3.01 -3.28
C GLU A 74 -4.09 -2.44 -4.11
N CYS A 75 -4.25 -1.13 -4.11
CA CYS A 75 -5.24 -0.42 -4.89
C CYS A 75 -4.68 0.94 -5.34
N GLY A 76 -5.28 1.58 -6.31
CA GLY A 76 -4.73 2.89 -6.72
C GLY A 76 -5.03 3.27 -8.15
N ILE A 77 -4.11 4.06 -8.73
CA ILE A 77 -4.23 4.61 -10.09
C ILE A 77 -2.91 4.44 -10.84
N ASP A 78 -2.98 3.82 -12.01
CA ASP A 78 -1.87 3.70 -12.96
C ASP A 78 -2.29 4.33 -14.30
N LEU A 79 -1.66 5.46 -14.67
CA LEU A 79 -1.95 6.16 -15.94
C LEU A 79 -1.19 5.57 -17.12
N LEU A 80 -0.29 4.61 -16.91
CA LEU A 80 0.46 3.95 -17.97
C LEU A 80 -0.08 2.56 -18.30
N LYS A 81 -0.55 1.84 -17.27
CA LYS A 81 -1.04 0.47 -17.40
C LYS A 81 -2.26 0.32 -16.49
N GLY A 82 -3.34 -0.08 -17.08
CA GLY A 82 -4.62 -0.22 -16.36
C GLY A 82 -5.79 0.13 -17.28
N GLY A 83 -6.98 -0.14 -16.83
CA GLY A 83 -8.20 0.15 -17.56
C GLY A 83 -8.56 1.65 -17.56
N LEU A 84 -9.82 1.94 -17.85
CA LEU A 84 -10.34 3.31 -17.90
C LEU A 84 -10.09 4.06 -16.58
N LEU A 85 -9.57 5.27 -16.67
CA LEU A 85 -9.29 6.11 -15.50
C LEU A 85 -10.53 6.29 -14.60
N ALA A 86 -11.71 6.46 -15.18
CA ALA A 86 -12.96 6.59 -14.41
C ALA A 86 -13.21 5.36 -13.53
N THR A 87 -12.97 4.15 -14.04
CA THR A 87 -13.10 2.89 -13.29
C THR A 87 -12.06 2.82 -12.17
N GLN A 88 -10.81 3.18 -12.46
CA GLN A 88 -9.75 3.22 -11.45
C GLN A 88 -10.09 4.17 -10.31
N MET A 89 -10.54 5.39 -10.61
CA MET A 89 -10.92 6.39 -9.61
C MET A 89 -12.10 5.93 -8.74
N LEU A 90 -13.12 5.31 -9.34
CA LEU A 90 -14.26 4.77 -8.60
C LEU A 90 -13.86 3.62 -7.69
N ALA A 91 -13.08 2.66 -8.20
CA ALA A 91 -12.60 1.53 -7.43
C ALA A 91 -11.68 1.97 -6.28
N PHE A 92 -10.76 2.90 -6.55
CA PHE A 92 -9.87 3.46 -5.52
C PHE A 92 -10.66 4.17 -4.43
N ARG A 93 -11.59 5.08 -4.80
CA ARG A 93 -12.44 5.79 -3.83
C ARG A 93 -13.23 4.83 -2.95
N LYS A 94 -13.80 3.77 -3.54
CA LYS A 94 -14.61 2.78 -2.80
C LYS A 94 -13.75 2.02 -1.78
N GLN A 95 -12.51 1.68 -2.15
CA GLN A 95 -11.55 1.01 -1.25
C GLN A 95 -11.02 1.95 -0.17
N ALA A 96 -10.77 3.21 -0.48
CA ALA A 96 -10.39 4.20 0.52
C ALA A 96 -11.50 4.42 1.57
N LEU A 97 -12.77 4.46 1.16
CA LEU A 97 -13.91 4.50 2.09
C LEU A 97 -14.03 3.22 2.94
N LEU A 98 -13.68 2.07 2.38
CA LEU A 98 -13.63 0.81 3.14
C LEU A 98 -12.52 0.84 4.19
N ALA A 99 -11.34 1.35 3.84
CA ALA A 99 -10.22 1.54 4.76
C ALA A 99 -10.62 2.38 5.98
N GLU A 100 -11.27 3.52 5.75
CA GLU A 100 -11.82 4.35 6.83
C GLU A 100 -12.82 3.58 7.71
N ARG A 101 -13.78 2.90 7.09
CA ARG A 101 -14.82 2.14 7.82
C ARG A 101 -14.26 1.01 8.67
N LEU A 102 -13.18 0.37 8.23
CA LEU A 102 -12.53 -0.74 8.94
C LEU A 102 -11.37 -0.27 9.83
N CYS A 103 -11.11 1.05 9.90
CA CYS A 103 -9.96 1.63 10.60
C CYS A 103 -8.62 1.03 10.18
N LYS A 104 -8.42 0.76 8.89
CA LYS A 104 -7.21 0.13 8.34
C LYS A 104 -6.45 1.06 7.43
N PRO A 105 -5.11 0.98 7.38
CA PRO A 105 -4.31 1.74 6.43
C PRO A 105 -4.58 1.32 4.98
N LEU A 106 -4.26 2.22 4.04
CA LEU A 106 -4.42 2.02 2.61
C LEU A 106 -3.05 1.92 1.93
N ILE A 107 -2.76 0.80 1.26
CA ILE A 107 -1.55 0.58 0.46
C ILE A 107 -1.86 0.92 -0.99
N ILE A 108 -1.13 1.91 -1.54
CA ILE A 108 -1.51 2.61 -2.77
C ILE A 108 -0.48 2.42 -3.86
N HIS A 109 -0.93 1.84 -4.98
CA HIS A 109 -0.25 1.84 -6.27
C HIS A 109 -0.45 3.19 -6.96
N ALA A 110 0.63 3.89 -7.28
CA ALA A 110 0.56 5.24 -7.85
C ALA A 110 1.56 5.45 -8.97
N VAL A 111 1.14 5.26 -10.23
CA VAL A 111 1.99 5.47 -11.41
C VAL A 111 1.52 6.67 -12.21
N LYS A 112 2.34 7.75 -12.23
CA LYS A 112 2.04 9.04 -12.87
C LYS A 112 0.74 9.70 -12.36
N ALA A 113 0.25 9.32 -11.18
CA ALA A 113 -1.06 9.66 -10.66
C ALA A 113 -1.04 10.50 -9.37
N HIS A 114 0.11 11.11 -9.01
CA HIS A 114 0.28 11.82 -7.74
C HIS A 114 -0.75 12.94 -7.54
N ASP A 115 -1.05 13.74 -8.54
CA ASP A 115 -2.04 14.82 -8.43
C ASP A 115 -3.45 14.28 -8.16
N LEU A 116 -3.82 13.17 -8.81
CA LEU A 116 -5.12 12.52 -8.62
C LEU A 116 -5.24 11.93 -7.21
N ILE A 117 -4.23 11.19 -6.75
CA ILE A 117 -4.21 10.58 -5.42
C ILE A 117 -4.28 11.65 -4.33
N VAL A 118 -3.45 12.70 -4.44
CA VAL A 118 -3.42 13.79 -3.46
C VAL A 118 -4.72 14.60 -3.47
N GLY A 119 -5.26 14.87 -4.68
CA GLY A 119 -6.57 15.50 -4.82
C GLY A 119 -7.67 14.70 -4.12
N MET A 120 -7.74 13.40 -4.37
CA MET A 120 -8.71 12.52 -3.71
C MET A 120 -8.50 12.45 -2.19
N LYS A 121 -7.24 12.40 -1.72
CA LYS A 121 -6.95 12.43 -0.27
C LYS A 121 -7.46 13.71 0.37
N LYS A 122 -7.23 14.86 -0.27
CA LYS A 122 -7.70 16.15 0.21
C LYS A 122 -9.23 16.22 0.26
N ASP A 123 -9.91 15.74 -0.79
CA ASP A 123 -11.38 15.76 -0.87
C ASP A 123 -12.04 14.82 0.15
N MET A 124 -11.42 13.66 0.39
CA MET A 124 -11.94 12.65 1.31
C MET A 124 -11.58 12.92 2.77
N ASN A 125 -10.50 13.67 3.01
CA ASN A 125 -9.95 13.97 4.34
C ASN A 125 -9.86 12.73 5.26
N PRO A 126 -9.16 11.65 4.85
CA PRO A 126 -9.13 10.40 5.56
C PRO A 126 -8.39 10.51 6.88
N THR A 127 -8.82 9.71 7.87
CA THR A 127 -8.15 9.57 9.18
C THR A 127 -7.12 8.44 9.15
N GLN A 128 -7.32 7.45 8.29
CA GLN A 128 -6.43 6.31 8.19
C GLN A 128 -5.19 6.62 7.36
N PRO A 129 -4.02 6.00 7.68
CA PRO A 129 -2.78 6.21 6.93
C PRO A 129 -2.91 5.80 5.46
N TRP A 130 -2.45 6.66 4.57
CA TRP A 130 -2.25 6.37 3.15
C TRP A 130 -0.77 6.14 2.89
N ILE A 131 -0.42 4.99 2.34
CA ILE A 131 0.95 4.53 2.10
C ILE A 131 1.15 4.42 0.60
N ILE A 132 2.08 5.21 0.06
CA ILE A 132 2.49 5.07 -1.34
C ILE A 132 3.54 3.96 -1.39
N HIS A 133 3.17 2.80 -1.92
CA HIS A 133 4.10 1.69 -2.02
C HIS A 133 5.03 1.84 -3.22
N GLY A 134 6.14 1.10 -3.23
CA GLY A 134 7.13 1.08 -4.31
C GLY A 134 7.72 2.45 -4.63
N PHE A 135 7.87 3.33 -3.63
CA PHE A 135 8.24 4.72 -3.90
C PHE A 135 9.69 4.84 -4.40
N ARG A 136 9.83 5.34 -5.63
CA ARG A 136 11.13 5.51 -6.33
C ARG A 136 11.18 6.78 -7.18
N ASN A 137 10.29 7.74 -6.91
CA ASN A 137 10.21 8.98 -7.65
C ASN A 137 11.17 10.04 -7.11
N LYS A 138 11.23 11.19 -7.81
CA LYS A 138 12.06 12.33 -7.45
C LYS A 138 11.61 12.96 -6.11
N PRO A 139 12.49 13.71 -5.41
CA PRO A 139 12.17 14.43 -4.17
C PRO A 139 10.92 15.30 -4.29
N THR A 140 10.73 16.00 -5.40
CA THR A 140 9.55 16.85 -5.61
C THR A 140 8.22 16.09 -5.56
N ILE A 141 8.19 14.82 -5.97
CA ILE A 141 7.00 13.97 -5.86
C ILE A 141 6.86 13.43 -4.43
N ALA A 142 7.98 13.13 -3.74
CA ALA A 142 7.96 12.79 -2.33
C ALA A 142 7.35 13.93 -1.50
N ASP A 143 7.79 15.18 -1.71
CA ASP A 143 7.23 16.35 -1.05
C ASP A 143 5.72 16.49 -1.24
N ILE A 144 5.21 16.25 -2.45
CA ILE A 144 3.77 16.31 -2.72
C ILE A 144 3.00 15.31 -1.85
N TYR A 145 3.46 14.07 -1.75
CA TYR A 145 2.82 13.05 -0.92
C TYR A 145 2.98 13.31 0.58
N LEU A 146 4.18 13.71 1.02
CA LEU A 146 4.47 14.00 2.42
C LEU A 146 3.64 15.19 2.93
N ASN A 147 3.54 16.26 2.14
CA ASN A 147 2.71 17.44 2.45
C ASN A 147 1.20 17.09 2.51
N ALA A 148 0.78 16.08 1.77
CA ALA A 148 -0.57 15.52 1.87
C ALA A 148 -0.75 14.55 3.06
N GLY A 149 0.29 14.33 3.87
CA GLY A 149 0.24 13.44 5.03
C GLY A 149 0.27 11.95 4.67
N CYS A 150 0.85 11.57 3.52
CA CYS A 150 1.10 10.18 3.17
C CYS A 150 2.39 9.67 3.83
N MET A 151 2.52 8.35 3.93
CA MET A 151 3.76 7.64 4.19
C MET A 151 4.33 7.12 2.88
N LEU A 152 5.64 6.89 2.83
CA LEU A 152 6.32 6.33 1.66
C LEU A 152 6.92 4.98 2.02
N SER A 153 6.62 3.95 1.24
CA SER A 153 7.25 2.65 1.38
C SER A 153 8.36 2.49 0.34
N CYS A 154 9.55 2.15 0.81
CA CYS A 154 10.77 2.06 0.03
C CYS A 154 11.17 0.59 -0.14
N GLY A 155 11.25 0.15 -1.39
CA GLY A 155 11.75 -1.17 -1.77
C GLY A 155 13.18 -1.12 -2.29
N GLU A 156 13.62 -2.20 -2.96
CA GLU A 156 14.97 -2.35 -3.53
C GLU A 156 15.38 -1.18 -4.45
N LYS A 157 14.42 -0.61 -5.18
CA LYS A 157 14.64 0.44 -6.20
C LYS A 157 14.23 1.82 -5.67
N PHE A 158 14.54 2.15 -4.43
CA PHE A 158 14.23 3.46 -3.87
C PHE A 158 15.04 4.61 -4.53
N SER A 159 14.62 5.87 -4.32
CA SER A 159 15.38 7.07 -4.70
C SER A 159 16.15 7.58 -3.48
N PRO A 160 17.49 7.60 -3.49
CA PRO A 160 18.31 8.15 -2.41
C PRO A 160 17.94 9.59 -2.06
N GLU A 161 17.77 10.44 -3.07
CA GLU A 161 17.47 11.86 -2.88
C GLU A 161 16.07 12.09 -2.27
N ALA A 162 15.12 11.20 -2.58
CA ALA A 162 13.80 11.26 -1.97
C ALA A 162 13.81 10.70 -0.54
N LEU A 163 14.63 9.69 -0.28
CA LEU A 163 14.83 9.16 1.07
C LEU A 163 15.42 10.21 2.01
N ASP A 164 16.39 11.00 1.54
CA ASP A 164 17.06 12.05 2.34
C ASP A 164 16.09 13.11 2.86
N ILE A 165 15.07 13.48 2.08
CA ILE A 165 14.06 14.46 2.48
C ILE A 165 12.90 13.87 3.24
N THR A 166 12.77 12.54 3.28
CA THR A 166 11.64 11.88 3.93
C THR A 166 11.87 11.79 5.44
N PRO A 167 10.97 12.36 6.27
CA PRO A 167 11.03 12.19 7.71
C PRO A 167 11.01 10.72 8.12
N ALA A 168 11.84 10.32 9.08
CA ALA A 168 11.99 8.92 9.45
C ALA A 168 10.68 8.26 9.91
N ASP A 169 9.79 9.02 10.56
CA ASP A 169 8.45 8.59 10.98
C ASP A 169 7.44 8.43 9.81
N ARG A 170 7.86 8.70 8.58
CA ARG A 170 7.08 8.56 7.35
C ARG A 170 7.61 7.48 6.41
N ILE A 171 8.70 6.79 6.80
CA ILE A 171 9.34 5.75 6.00
C ILE A 171 8.83 4.38 6.43
N LEU A 172 8.41 3.56 5.46
CA LEU A 172 8.20 2.13 5.58
C LEU A 172 9.16 1.40 4.62
N ALA A 173 9.34 0.11 4.82
CA ALA A 173 10.12 -0.74 3.95
C ALA A 173 9.27 -1.88 3.40
N GLU A 174 9.62 -2.35 2.20
CA GLU A 174 8.90 -3.42 1.52
C GLU A 174 9.83 -4.25 0.63
N THR A 175 9.46 -5.50 0.42
CA THR A 175 10.14 -6.33 -0.59
C THR A 175 9.44 -6.28 -1.95
N ASP A 176 8.14 -6.06 -2.01
CA ASP A 176 7.34 -6.10 -3.25
C ASP A 176 7.60 -7.41 -4.03
N GLU A 177 8.14 -7.33 -5.24
CA GLU A 177 8.59 -8.46 -6.06
C GLU A 177 10.10 -8.76 -5.93
N SER A 178 10.84 -8.03 -5.09
CA SER A 178 12.29 -8.20 -4.95
C SER A 178 12.65 -9.58 -4.37
N ALA A 179 13.76 -10.15 -4.86
CA ALA A 179 14.35 -11.37 -4.30
C ALA A 179 15.14 -11.12 -2.99
N LEU A 180 15.44 -9.87 -2.67
CA LEU A 180 16.21 -9.51 -1.48
C LEU A 180 15.36 -9.72 -0.20
N ALA A 181 16.01 -10.14 0.87
CA ALA A 181 15.40 -10.14 2.19
C ALA A 181 15.15 -8.70 2.65
N ILE A 182 14.10 -8.49 3.46
CA ILE A 182 13.72 -7.15 3.97
C ILE A 182 14.87 -6.49 4.75
N ASP A 183 15.62 -7.25 5.54
CA ASP A 183 16.79 -6.72 6.27
C ASP A 183 17.87 -6.17 5.34
N MET A 184 18.06 -6.78 4.14
CA MET A 184 19.01 -6.27 3.14
C MET A 184 18.52 -4.94 2.52
N ILE A 185 17.21 -4.82 2.29
CA ILE A 185 16.63 -3.57 1.80
C ILE A 185 16.81 -2.49 2.84
N ILE A 186 16.49 -2.76 4.10
CA ILE A 186 16.65 -1.81 5.20
C ILE A 186 18.12 -1.37 5.35
N SER A 187 19.07 -2.33 5.30
CA SER A 187 20.49 -1.98 5.33
C SER A 187 20.90 -1.02 4.21
N ARG A 188 20.38 -1.22 2.99
CA ARG A 188 20.64 -0.29 1.88
C ARG A 188 20.01 1.09 2.10
N LEU A 189 18.84 1.17 2.72
CA LEU A 189 18.21 2.45 3.10
C LEU A 189 19.07 3.17 4.15
N GLU A 190 19.56 2.45 5.17
CA GLU A 190 20.42 3.00 6.22
C GLU A 190 21.77 3.48 5.67
N ASP A 191 22.39 2.69 4.80
CA ASP A 191 23.63 3.04 4.12
C ASP A 191 23.48 4.30 3.27
N SER A 192 22.36 4.43 2.54
CA SER A 192 22.06 5.60 1.73
C SER A 192 21.78 6.84 2.59
N ALA A 193 20.95 6.71 3.62
CA ALA A 193 20.56 7.80 4.49
C ALA A 193 21.64 8.17 5.52
N GLN A 194 22.71 7.38 5.64
CA GLN A 194 23.81 7.54 6.62
C GLN A 194 23.29 7.67 8.07
N LYS A 195 22.20 6.97 8.39
CA LYS A 195 21.56 6.95 9.72
C LYS A 195 20.80 5.65 9.95
N PRO A 196 20.66 5.19 11.22
CA PRO A 196 19.85 4.03 11.53
C PRO A 196 18.37 4.33 11.26
N LEU A 197 17.68 3.41 10.59
CA LEU A 197 16.27 3.52 10.23
C LEU A 197 15.44 2.33 10.71
N LYS A 198 16.07 1.17 10.97
CA LYS A 198 15.38 -0.09 11.26
C LYS A 198 14.37 0.03 12.40
N ASP A 199 14.78 0.58 13.54
CA ASP A 199 13.90 0.71 14.71
C ASP A 199 12.72 1.65 14.42
N GLN A 200 12.95 2.70 13.65
CA GLN A 200 11.87 3.62 13.26
C GLN A 200 10.91 2.98 12.26
N ILE A 201 11.41 2.22 11.28
CA ILE A 201 10.57 1.46 10.33
C ILE A 201 9.70 0.47 11.09
N ILE A 202 10.26 -0.25 12.07
CA ILE A 202 9.51 -1.15 12.95
C ILE A 202 8.44 -0.37 13.75
N ALA A 203 8.78 0.79 14.28
CA ALA A 203 7.83 1.63 15.01
C ALA A 203 6.71 2.13 14.10
N ASN A 204 7.03 2.51 12.87
CA ASN A 204 6.05 2.94 11.86
C ASN A 204 5.11 1.79 11.45
N GLY A 205 5.62 0.54 11.42
CA GLY A 205 4.82 -0.66 11.13
C GLY A 205 3.70 -0.94 12.13
N LYS A 206 3.67 -0.26 13.29
CA LYS A 206 2.55 -0.38 14.26
C LYS A 206 1.21 0.09 13.71
N ILE A 207 1.20 0.93 12.67
CA ILE A 207 -0.04 1.36 12.00
C ILE A 207 -0.89 0.19 11.47
N PHE A 208 -0.28 -0.97 11.24
CA PHE A 208 -0.96 -2.18 10.77
C PHE A 208 -1.54 -3.04 11.91
N HIS A 209 -1.25 -2.71 13.17
CA HIS A 209 -1.80 -3.39 14.33
C HIS A 209 -2.97 -2.56 14.87
N GLN A 210 -4.18 -3.09 14.74
CA GLN A 210 -5.31 -2.53 15.49
C GLN A 210 -5.13 -2.91 16.96
N GLU A 211 -5.00 -1.92 17.84
CA GLU A 211 -5.25 -2.14 19.27
C GLU A 211 -6.76 -2.41 19.41
N ILE A 212 -7.09 -3.67 19.75
CA ILE A 212 -8.46 -4.09 20.07
C ILE A 212 -8.82 -3.57 21.45
#